data_79c295077b24966361ac2dd98b5bf741
#
_entry.id   79c295077b24966361ac2dd98b5bf741
#
_cell.length_a   1.000
_cell.length_b   1.000
_cell.length_c   1.000
_cell.angle_alpha   90.00
_cell.angle_beta   90.00
_cell.angle_gamma   90.00
#
_symmetry.space_group_name_H-M   'P 1'
#
loop_
_entity.id
_entity.type
_entity.pdbx_description
1 polymer ?
#
loop_
_entity_poly.entity_id
_entity_poly.type
_entity_poly.pdbx_seq_one_letter_code
_entity_poly.pdbx_strand_id
1 'polypeptide(L)'
;MFAHALGTDPTLIERLEAGATLPTELASTWSLWFVFALLASQNLPRVGFLFAGLGVGALMGVLTWSLVMVSPAILLVLLLVAALWMTLGRATPGIVAMALMALVTLMAINALLHAHADLADDRLIGLMAALFTVVGASFCGGLVKQCVNWFPKPAPIGLRILSSWMVALLAIQVAAGSLT
;
A
#
# COMPACT_ATOMS: atom_id res chain seq x y z
N MET A 1 -15.64 6.40 -7.92
CA MET A 1 -16.77 7.35 -7.79
C MET A 1 -18.09 6.66 -7.39
N PHE A 2 -18.02 5.52 -6.68
CA PHE A 2 -19.20 4.75 -6.24
C PHE A 2 -19.52 4.84 -4.74
N ALA A 3 -18.59 5.36 -3.93
CA ALA A 3 -18.75 5.40 -2.47
C ALA A 3 -19.67 6.54 -1.94
N HIS A 4 -20.11 7.46 -2.76
CA HIS A 4 -20.84 8.64 -2.29
C HIS A 4 -22.37 8.51 -2.18
N ALA A 5 -22.91 7.31 -2.31
CA ALA A 5 -24.36 7.09 -2.29
C ALA A 5 -24.82 6.10 -1.21
N LEU A 6 -24.13 6.04 -0.07
CA LEU A 6 -24.67 5.31 1.08
C LEU A 6 -25.88 6.07 1.61
N GLY A 7 -27.05 5.42 1.59
CA GLY A 7 -28.28 5.96 2.17
C GLY A 7 -28.14 6.17 3.67
N THR A 8 -29.18 6.75 4.29
CA THR A 8 -29.20 7.07 5.74
C THR A 8 -29.03 5.84 6.64
N ASP A 9 -29.35 4.62 6.13
CA ASP A 9 -29.15 3.34 6.81
C ASP A 9 -28.58 2.29 5.84
N PRO A 10 -27.25 2.30 5.58
CA PRO A 10 -26.64 1.37 4.64
C PRO A 10 -26.72 -0.07 5.15
N THR A 11 -27.07 -0.99 4.26
CA THR A 11 -27.09 -2.43 4.53
C THR A 11 -25.67 -2.96 4.79
N LEU A 12 -25.56 -4.13 5.44
CA LEU A 12 -24.25 -4.77 5.66
C LEU A 12 -23.48 -4.97 4.36
N ILE A 13 -24.17 -5.33 3.28
CA ILE A 13 -23.54 -5.56 1.96
C ILE A 13 -22.96 -4.26 1.40
N GLU A 14 -23.71 -3.17 1.45
CA GLU A 14 -23.24 -1.85 1.00
C GLU A 14 -22.02 -1.36 1.77
N ARG A 15 -21.95 -1.61 3.09
CA ARG A 15 -20.78 -1.30 3.92
C ARG A 15 -19.56 -2.13 3.53
N LEU A 16 -19.75 -3.43 3.29
CA LEU A 16 -18.67 -4.32 2.85
C LEU A 16 -18.13 -3.92 1.47
N GLU A 17 -19.03 -3.60 0.53
CA GLU A 17 -18.69 -3.16 -0.81
C GLU A 17 -17.96 -1.81 -0.78
N ALA A 18 -18.45 -0.84 -0.03
CA ALA A 18 -17.79 0.45 0.17
C ALA A 18 -16.37 0.28 0.70
N GLY A 19 -16.18 -0.50 1.78
CA GLY A 19 -14.86 -0.78 2.33
C GLY A 19 -13.93 -1.50 1.37
N ALA A 20 -14.46 -2.38 0.52
CA ALA A 20 -13.68 -3.13 -0.46
C ALA A 20 -13.20 -2.25 -1.63
N THR A 21 -13.96 -1.24 -2.02
CA THR A 21 -13.65 -0.37 -3.17
C THR A 21 -12.72 0.78 -2.80
N LEU A 22 -12.78 1.29 -1.56
CA LEU A 22 -11.95 2.41 -1.09
C LEU A 22 -10.46 2.30 -1.45
N PRO A 23 -9.78 1.14 -1.25
CA PRO A 23 -8.35 1.01 -1.58
C PRO A 23 -8.04 1.22 -3.05
N THR A 24 -9.01 1.04 -3.95
CA THR A 24 -8.79 1.19 -5.38
C THR A 24 -8.90 2.63 -5.87
N GLU A 25 -9.43 3.53 -5.06
CA GLU A 25 -9.65 4.93 -5.42
C GLU A 25 -8.41 5.81 -5.24
N LEU A 26 -7.47 5.41 -4.36
CA LEU A 26 -6.29 6.18 -4.03
C LEU A 26 -5.02 5.67 -4.74
N ALA A 27 -4.35 6.57 -5.45
CA ALA A 27 -3.07 6.29 -6.11
C ALA A 27 -1.98 5.82 -5.12
N SER A 28 -2.00 6.29 -3.86
CA SER A 28 -1.08 5.86 -2.82
C SER A 28 -1.23 4.38 -2.45
N THR A 29 -2.45 3.83 -2.48
CA THR A 29 -2.70 2.40 -2.23
C THR A 29 -2.15 1.54 -3.36
N TRP A 30 -2.33 1.94 -4.62
CA TRP A 30 -1.71 1.28 -5.76
C TRP A 30 -0.19 1.29 -5.66
N SER A 31 0.38 2.44 -5.27
CA SER A 31 1.83 2.55 -5.07
C SER A 31 2.32 1.63 -3.95
N LEU A 32 1.57 1.51 -2.85
CA LEU A 32 1.86 0.55 -1.78
C LEU A 32 1.87 -0.90 -2.29
N TRP A 33 0.87 -1.31 -3.09
CA TRP A 33 0.79 -2.65 -3.64
C TRP A 33 1.99 -2.97 -4.54
N PHE A 34 2.39 -2.02 -5.40
CA PHE A 34 3.58 -2.17 -6.23
C PHE A 34 4.86 -2.24 -5.41
N VAL A 35 5.04 -1.36 -4.43
CA VAL A 35 6.21 -1.37 -3.54
C VAL A 35 6.30 -2.69 -2.77
N PHE A 36 5.18 -3.19 -2.22
CA PHE A 36 5.14 -4.49 -1.57
C PHE A 36 5.55 -5.62 -2.52
N ALA A 37 5.00 -5.64 -3.73
CA ALA A 37 5.29 -6.66 -4.72
C ALA A 37 6.79 -6.68 -5.10
N LEU A 38 7.38 -5.50 -5.28
CA LEU A 38 8.80 -5.36 -5.60
C LEU A 38 9.69 -5.79 -4.43
N LEU A 39 9.37 -5.39 -3.20
CA LEU A 39 10.09 -5.84 -1.99
C LEU A 39 9.98 -7.35 -1.79
N ALA A 40 8.79 -7.92 -2.00
CA ALA A 40 8.57 -9.36 -1.91
C ALA A 40 9.43 -10.13 -2.93
N SER A 41 9.62 -9.59 -4.13
CA SER A 41 10.47 -10.20 -5.15
C SER A 41 11.95 -10.26 -4.77
N GLN A 42 12.45 -9.25 -4.06
CA GLN A 42 13.85 -9.20 -3.61
C GLN A 42 14.12 -9.99 -2.33
N ASN A 43 13.09 -10.15 -1.49
CA ASN A 43 13.21 -10.77 -0.17
C ASN A 43 12.48 -12.11 -0.07
N LEU A 44 12.44 -12.88 -1.16
CA LEU A 44 11.72 -14.17 -1.24
C LEU A 44 11.90 -15.10 -0.02
N PRO A 45 13.13 -15.29 0.54
CA PRO A 45 13.32 -16.14 1.72
C PRO A 45 12.74 -15.54 3.01
N ARG A 46 12.47 -14.23 3.03
CA ARG A 46 12.04 -13.45 4.20
C ARG A 46 10.69 -12.76 4.00
N VAL A 47 9.92 -13.21 3.04
CA VAL A 47 8.61 -12.63 2.72
C VAL A 47 7.67 -12.57 3.93
N GLY A 48 7.80 -13.48 4.90
CA GLY A 48 7.03 -13.47 6.14
C GLY A 48 7.18 -12.16 6.94
N PHE A 49 8.35 -11.54 6.94
CA PHE A 49 8.55 -10.23 7.59
C PHE A 49 7.76 -9.12 6.89
N LEU A 50 7.66 -9.16 5.57
CA LEU A 50 6.87 -8.19 4.81
C LEU A 50 5.38 -8.33 5.13
N PHE A 51 4.86 -9.56 5.18
CA PHE A 51 3.47 -9.82 5.56
C PHE A 51 3.17 -9.42 7.01
N ALA A 52 4.10 -9.70 7.93
CA ALA A 52 3.97 -9.25 9.31
C ALA A 52 3.92 -7.71 9.40
N GLY A 53 4.80 -7.02 8.67
CA GLY A 53 4.80 -5.56 8.60
C GLY A 53 3.51 -5.00 8.00
N LEU A 54 3.04 -5.59 6.89
CA LEU A 54 1.79 -5.22 6.24
C LEU A 54 0.59 -5.37 7.21
N GLY A 55 0.49 -6.50 7.90
CA GLY A 55 -0.60 -6.76 8.85
C GLY A 55 -0.57 -5.84 10.08
N VAL A 56 0.61 -5.66 10.68
CA VAL A 56 0.79 -4.74 11.81
C VAL A 56 0.48 -3.30 11.39
N GLY A 57 0.99 -2.87 10.24
CA GLY A 57 0.73 -1.53 9.71
C GLY A 57 -0.75 -1.28 9.43
N ALA A 58 -1.44 -2.25 8.85
CA ALA A 58 -2.88 -2.16 8.58
C ALA A 58 -3.70 -2.04 9.87
N LEU A 59 -3.41 -2.91 10.85
CA LEU A 59 -4.07 -2.87 12.16
C LEU A 59 -3.85 -1.53 12.86
N MET A 60 -2.59 -1.09 12.94
CA MET A 60 -2.25 0.18 13.59
C MET A 60 -2.85 1.37 12.83
N GLY A 61 -2.90 1.34 11.49
CA GLY A 61 -3.52 2.37 10.68
C GLY A 61 -5.01 2.56 11.02
N VAL A 62 -5.76 1.46 11.14
CA VAL A 62 -7.19 1.50 11.57
C VAL A 62 -7.34 1.98 13.01
N LEU A 63 -6.45 1.59 13.91
CA LEU A 63 -6.56 1.97 15.32
C LEU A 63 -6.19 3.44 15.58
N THR A 64 -5.33 4.01 14.76
CA THR A 64 -4.76 5.36 14.99
C THR A 64 -5.25 6.43 14.03
N TRP A 65 -6.09 6.11 13.04
CA TRP A 65 -6.50 7.06 12.02
C TRP A 65 -7.16 8.33 12.58
N SER A 66 -7.96 8.18 13.65
CA SER A 66 -8.63 9.31 14.31
C SER A 66 -7.70 10.13 15.21
N LEU A 67 -6.52 9.61 15.55
CA LEU A 67 -5.57 10.25 16.47
C LEU A 67 -4.44 10.97 15.75
N VAL A 68 -4.06 10.51 14.55
CA VAL A 68 -2.89 10.98 13.83
C VAL A 68 -3.27 11.36 12.41
N MET A 69 -3.12 12.61 12.07
CA MET A 69 -3.26 13.10 10.71
C MET A 69 -1.91 12.95 9.98
N VAL A 70 -1.84 12.02 9.05
CA VAL A 70 -0.63 11.80 8.26
C VAL A 70 -0.72 12.61 6.97
N SER A 71 0.29 13.46 6.73
CA SER A 71 0.39 14.18 5.46
C SER A 71 0.63 13.19 4.31
N PRO A 72 -0.19 13.24 3.25
CA PRO A 72 0.03 12.41 2.05
C PRO A 72 1.43 12.57 1.44
N ALA A 73 2.03 13.74 1.56
CA ALA A 73 3.38 14.00 1.08
C ALA A 73 4.44 13.14 1.78
N ILE A 74 4.31 12.90 3.08
CA ILE A 74 5.24 12.04 3.83
C ILE A 74 5.12 10.60 3.35
N LEU A 75 3.90 10.11 3.12
CA LEU A 75 3.67 8.78 2.55
C LEU A 75 4.34 8.63 1.19
N LEU A 76 4.14 9.60 0.30
CA LEU A 76 4.75 9.60 -1.04
C LEU A 76 6.28 9.59 -0.97
N VAL A 77 6.88 10.38 -0.07
CA VAL A 77 8.33 10.40 0.14
C VAL A 77 8.83 9.04 0.64
N LEU A 78 8.14 8.41 1.58
CA LEU A 78 8.52 7.07 2.06
C LEU A 78 8.41 6.00 0.97
N LEU A 79 7.36 6.05 0.17
CA LEU A 79 7.21 5.17 -1.00
C LEU A 79 8.32 5.40 -2.02
N LEU A 80 8.67 6.67 -2.26
CA LEU A 80 9.78 7.03 -3.15
C LEU A 80 11.12 6.48 -2.64
N VAL A 81 11.41 6.63 -1.35
CA VAL A 81 12.63 6.08 -0.72
C VAL A 81 12.65 4.56 -0.84
N ALA A 82 11.52 3.87 -0.59
CA ALA A 82 11.41 2.44 -0.75
C ALA A 82 11.65 2.00 -2.20
N ALA A 83 11.06 2.70 -3.17
CA ALA A 83 11.26 2.43 -4.60
C ALA A 83 12.71 2.66 -5.03
N LEU A 84 13.37 3.74 -4.58
CA LEU A 84 14.79 4.02 -4.82
C LEU A 84 15.68 2.91 -4.25
N TRP A 85 15.41 2.47 -3.02
CA TRP A 85 16.15 1.37 -2.42
C TRP A 85 16.09 0.10 -3.26
N MET A 86 14.94 -0.18 -3.86
CA MET A 86 14.75 -1.35 -4.72
C MET A 86 15.49 -1.25 -6.05
N THR A 87 15.62 -0.04 -6.62
CA THR A 87 16.41 0.14 -7.85
C THR A 87 17.88 -0.22 -7.66
N LEU A 88 18.40 -0.05 -6.44
CA LEU A 88 19.77 -0.40 -6.08
C LEU A 88 20.01 -1.93 -6.04
N GLY A 89 18.95 -2.73 -6.08
CA GLY A 89 19.03 -4.20 -6.11
C GLY A 89 19.65 -4.83 -4.88
N ARG A 90 19.73 -4.10 -3.75
CA ARG A 90 20.27 -4.60 -2.49
C ARG A 90 19.16 -5.26 -1.67
N ALA A 91 19.44 -6.46 -1.18
CA ALA A 91 18.51 -7.16 -0.28
C ALA A 91 18.33 -6.37 1.02
N THR A 92 17.09 -6.10 1.39
CA THR A 92 16.75 -5.42 2.65
C THR A 92 16.79 -6.40 3.80
N PRO A 93 17.43 -6.07 4.95
CA PRO A 93 17.33 -6.91 6.15
C PRO A 93 15.85 -7.12 6.55
N GLY A 94 15.48 -8.35 6.95
CA GLY A 94 14.06 -8.69 7.19
C GLY A 94 13.36 -7.77 8.20
N ILE A 95 14.04 -7.41 9.30
CA ILE A 95 13.49 -6.49 10.32
C ILE A 95 13.27 -5.09 9.74
N VAL A 96 14.20 -4.59 8.93
CA VAL A 96 14.08 -3.27 8.29
C VAL A 96 12.93 -3.29 7.26
N ALA A 97 12.82 -4.35 6.48
CA ALA A 97 11.71 -4.54 5.53
C ALA A 97 10.36 -4.61 6.26
N MET A 98 10.28 -5.31 7.39
CA MET A 98 9.09 -5.37 8.23
C MET A 98 8.71 -3.98 8.77
N ALA A 99 9.66 -3.26 9.35
CA ALA A 99 9.42 -1.94 9.91
C ALA A 99 9.00 -0.92 8.83
N LEU A 100 9.67 -0.95 7.67
CA LEU A 100 9.33 -0.11 6.53
C LEU A 100 7.90 -0.41 6.04
N MET A 101 7.56 -1.70 5.86
CA MET A 101 6.21 -2.08 5.44
C MET A 101 5.15 -1.72 6.48
N ALA A 102 5.43 -1.91 7.77
CA ALA A 102 4.50 -1.51 8.82
C ALA A 102 4.23 0.00 8.78
N LEU A 103 5.29 0.81 8.68
CA LEU A 103 5.16 2.26 8.63
C LEU A 103 4.41 2.73 7.39
N VAL A 104 4.81 2.26 6.19
CA VAL A 104 4.18 2.66 4.92
C VAL A 104 2.71 2.22 4.88
N THR A 105 2.38 1.01 5.35
CA THR A 105 1.01 0.51 5.38
C THR A 105 0.15 1.28 6.38
N LEU A 106 0.67 1.55 7.58
CA LEU A 106 0.00 2.40 8.57
C LEU A 106 -0.37 3.76 7.96
N MET A 107 0.60 4.41 7.32
CA MET A 107 0.40 5.72 6.71
C MET A 107 -0.57 5.67 5.52
N ALA A 108 -0.52 4.61 4.71
CA ALA A 108 -1.43 4.43 3.58
C ALA A 108 -2.88 4.24 4.04
N ILE A 109 -3.12 3.40 5.06
CA ILE A 109 -4.45 3.21 5.64
C ILE A 109 -4.94 4.49 6.30
N ASN A 110 -4.09 5.18 7.04
CA ASN A 110 -4.43 6.45 7.68
C ASN A 110 -4.83 7.50 6.63
N ALA A 111 -4.04 7.66 5.56
CA ALA A 111 -4.36 8.58 4.47
C ALA A 111 -5.66 8.20 3.74
N LEU A 112 -5.91 6.89 3.55
CA LEU A 112 -7.12 6.37 2.94
C LEU A 112 -8.36 6.73 3.76
N LEU A 113 -8.32 6.49 5.07
CA LEU A 113 -9.44 6.76 5.97
C LEU A 113 -9.69 8.27 6.14
N HIS A 114 -8.64 9.09 6.14
CA HIS A 114 -8.81 10.55 6.17
C HIS A 114 -9.40 11.11 4.88
N ALA A 115 -9.04 10.55 3.73
CA ALA A 115 -9.61 10.96 2.45
C ALA A 115 -11.11 10.65 2.35
N HIS A 116 -11.61 9.70 3.17
CA HIS A 116 -12.99 9.25 3.21
C HIS A 116 -13.52 9.28 4.65
N ALA A 117 -13.27 10.39 5.36
CA ALA A 117 -13.59 10.50 6.79
C ALA A 117 -15.09 10.32 7.10
N ASP A 118 -15.95 10.70 6.17
CA ASP A 118 -17.40 10.48 6.22
C ASP A 118 -17.81 9.01 6.29
N LEU A 119 -17.02 8.13 5.67
CA LEU A 119 -17.23 6.68 5.69
C LEU A 119 -16.40 5.97 6.77
N ALA A 120 -15.29 6.57 7.17
CA ALA A 120 -14.33 5.99 8.11
C ALA A 120 -14.86 5.92 9.57
N ASP A 121 -15.89 6.69 9.91
CA ASP A 121 -16.58 6.61 11.20
C ASP A 121 -17.26 5.24 11.39
N ASP A 122 -17.61 4.56 10.29
CA ASP A 122 -18.05 3.16 10.36
C ASP A 122 -16.83 2.23 10.43
N ARG A 123 -16.60 1.66 11.62
CA ARG A 123 -15.48 0.74 11.90
C ARG A 123 -15.44 -0.45 10.93
N LEU A 124 -16.59 -0.91 10.45
CA LEU A 124 -16.65 -2.04 9.52
C LEU A 124 -16.05 -1.66 8.17
N ILE A 125 -16.38 -0.46 7.67
CA ILE A 125 -15.82 0.06 6.42
C ILE A 125 -14.30 0.22 6.53
N GLY A 126 -13.82 0.81 7.63
CA GLY A 126 -12.39 0.96 7.89
C GLY A 126 -11.63 -0.38 7.95
N LEU A 127 -12.19 -1.37 8.64
CA LEU A 127 -11.62 -2.72 8.70
C LEU A 127 -11.61 -3.41 7.34
N MET A 128 -12.67 -3.27 6.56
CA MET A 128 -12.74 -3.83 5.21
C MET A 128 -11.73 -3.15 4.27
N ALA A 129 -11.61 -1.83 4.33
CA ALA A 129 -10.60 -1.09 3.55
C ALA A 129 -9.17 -1.57 3.88
N ALA A 130 -8.84 -1.76 5.15
CA ALA A 130 -7.55 -2.29 5.57
C ALA A 130 -7.36 -3.74 5.09
N LEU A 131 -8.37 -4.61 5.23
CA LEU A 131 -8.32 -5.99 4.76
C LEU A 131 -8.06 -6.05 3.25
N PHE A 132 -8.82 -5.31 2.45
CA PHE A 132 -8.65 -5.29 0.99
C PHE A 132 -7.32 -4.66 0.55
N THR A 133 -6.78 -3.70 1.31
CA THR A 133 -5.42 -3.19 1.09
C THR A 133 -4.38 -4.31 1.28
N VAL A 134 -4.50 -5.10 2.34
CA VAL A 134 -3.61 -6.25 2.61
C VAL A 134 -3.77 -7.33 1.55
N VAL A 135 -5.00 -7.66 1.17
CA VAL A 135 -5.30 -8.66 0.13
C VAL A 135 -4.73 -8.23 -1.21
N GLY A 136 -4.94 -6.97 -1.61
CA GLY A 136 -4.40 -6.43 -2.87
C GLY A 136 -2.87 -6.47 -2.92
N ALA A 137 -2.18 -6.04 -1.84
CA ALA A 137 -0.74 -6.13 -1.72
C ALA A 137 -0.26 -7.59 -1.81
N SER A 138 -0.94 -8.51 -1.12
CA SER A 138 -0.63 -9.95 -1.13
C SER A 138 -0.79 -10.56 -2.52
N PHE A 139 -1.86 -10.20 -3.22
CA PHE A 139 -2.12 -10.63 -4.59
C PHE A 139 -1.03 -10.13 -5.54
N CYS A 140 -0.68 -8.84 -5.50
CA CYS A 140 0.41 -8.28 -6.30
C CYS A 140 1.75 -8.96 -6.01
N GLY A 141 2.07 -9.20 -4.73
CA GLY A 141 3.27 -9.93 -4.33
C GLY A 141 3.29 -11.37 -4.86
N GLY A 142 2.15 -12.06 -4.81
CA GLY A 142 1.98 -13.41 -5.36
C GLY A 142 2.19 -13.45 -6.86
N LEU A 143 1.61 -12.50 -7.60
CA LEU A 143 1.80 -12.38 -9.06
C LEU A 143 3.26 -12.17 -9.42
N VAL A 144 3.94 -11.23 -8.75
CA VAL A 144 5.37 -10.97 -9.01
C VAL A 144 6.22 -12.19 -8.70
N LYS A 145 5.95 -12.88 -7.59
CA LYS A 145 6.63 -14.15 -7.25
C LYS A 145 6.44 -15.19 -8.36
N GLN A 146 5.24 -15.33 -8.87
CA GLN A 146 4.94 -16.26 -9.95
C GLN A 146 5.66 -15.89 -11.24
N CYS A 147 5.69 -14.60 -11.59
CA CYS A 147 6.45 -14.11 -12.74
C CYS A 147 7.97 -14.40 -12.61
N VAL A 148 8.53 -14.20 -11.41
CA VAL A 148 9.95 -14.52 -11.15
C VAL A 148 10.21 -16.02 -11.30
N ASN A 149 9.30 -16.87 -10.85
CA ASN A 149 9.44 -18.32 -10.99
C ASN A 149 9.36 -18.78 -12.45
N TRP A 150 8.47 -18.19 -13.25
CA TRP A 150 8.33 -18.54 -14.66
C TRP A 150 9.46 -17.99 -15.54
N PHE A 151 9.96 -16.81 -15.19
CA PHE A 151 10.95 -16.08 -15.98
C PHE A 151 12.17 -15.67 -15.15
N PRO A 152 12.96 -16.63 -14.61
CA PRO A 152 14.01 -16.33 -13.62
C PRO A 152 15.12 -15.45 -14.16
N LYS A 153 15.39 -15.47 -15.47
CA LYS A 153 16.44 -14.63 -16.10
C LYS A 153 15.96 -13.21 -16.40
N PRO A 154 14.84 -12.98 -17.14
CA PRO A 154 14.37 -11.64 -17.48
C PRO A 154 13.63 -10.92 -16.34
N ALA A 155 12.98 -11.64 -15.41
CA ALA A 155 12.19 -11.01 -14.36
C ALA A 155 12.98 -10.02 -13.48
N PRO A 156 14.20 -10.29 -13.00
CA PRO A 156 14.96 -9.32 -12.22
C PRO A 156 15.25 -8.01 -12.98
N ILE A 157 15.46 -8.08 -14.28
CA ILE A 157 15.67 -6.90 -15.12
C ILE A 157 14.37 -6.12 -15.25
N GLY A 158 13.26 -6.80 -15.56
CA GLY A 158 11.93 -6.21 -15.64
C GLY A 158 11.51 -5.52 -14.34
N LEU A 159 11.79 -6.14 -13.18
CA LEU A 159 11.49 -5.57 -11.86
C LEU A 159 12.31 -4.30 -11.58
N ARG A 160 13.56 -4.22 -11.99
CA ARG A 160 14.37 -3.00 -11.88
C ARG A 160 13.83 -1.88 -12.78
N ILE A 161 13.39 -2.21 -13.98
CA ILE A 161 12.75 -1.24 -14.88
C ILE A 161 11.46 -0.73 -14.24
N LEU A 162 10.60 -1.61 -13.75
CA LEU A 162 9.35 -1.23 -13.06
C LEU A 162 9.61 -0.36 -11.83
N SER A 163 10.61 -0.70 -11.00
CA SER A 163 10.97 0.12 -9.84
C SER A 163 11.46 1.52 -10.24
N SER A 164 12.22 1.65 -11.34
CA SER A 164 12.64 2.95 -11.86
C SER A 164 11.47 3.79 -12.35
N TRP A 165 10.48 3.17 -12.98
CA TRP A 165 9.24 3.85 -13.38
C TRP A 165 8.43 4.30 -12.16
N MET A 166 8.35 3.48 -11.11
CA MET A 166 7.71 3.87 -9.86
C MET A 166 8.40 5.06 -9.21
N VAL A 167 9.74 5.10 -9.22
CA VAL A 167 10.50 6.27 -8.74
C VAL A 167 10.10 7.53 -9.51
N ALA A 168 10.03 7.46 -10.83
CA ALA A 168 9.67 8.60 -11.67
C ALA A 168 8.23 9.08 -11.37
N LEU A 169 7.26 8.16 -11.27
CA LEU A 169 5.87 8.48 -10.98
C LEU A 169 5.70 9.10 -9.59
N LEU A 170 6.35 8.52 -8.57
CA LEU A 170 6.30 9.04 -7.20
C LEU A 170 6.99 10.39 -7.09
N ALA A 171 8.11 10.61 -7.79
CA ALA A 171 8.78 11.90 -7.83
C ALA A 171 7.90 12.99 -8.45
N ILE A 172 7.17 12.67 -9.52
CA ILE A 172 6.20 13.58 -10.14
C ILE A 172 5.07 13.90 -9.15
N GLN A 173 4.53 12.90 -8.44
CA GLN A 173 3.46 13.12 -7.45
C GLN A 173 3.93 13.99 -6.29
N VAL A 174 5.15 13.77 -5.78
CA VAL A 174 5.75 14.62 -4.73
C VAL A 174 5.93 16.05 -5.24
N ALA A 175 6.45 16.23 -6.46
CA ALA A 175 6.63 17.55 -7.05
C ALA A 175 5.29 18.27 -7.28
N ALA A 176 4.27 17.57 -7.77
CA ALA A 176 2.94 18.13 -7.98
C ALA A 176 2.28 18.52 -6.63
N GLY A 177 2.40 17.69 -5.59
CA GLY A 177 1.85 17.98 -4.27
C GLY A 177 2.59 19.11 -3.52
N SER A 178 3.80 19.47 -3.93
CA SER A 178 4.53 20.63 -3.37
C SER A 178 4.15 21.97 -4.03
N LEU A 179 3.39 21.91 -5.12
CA LEU A 179 2.93 23.11 -5.86
C LEU A 179 1.50 23.53 -5.49
N THR A 180 0.79 22.72 -4.72
CA THR A 180 -0.56 23.00 -4.18
C THR A 180 -0.50 23.33 -2.70
#